data_7f14e91ea476bbe475b6406c829da2d4
#
_entry.id   7f14e91ea476bbe475b6406c829da2d4
#
_cell.length_a   1.000
_cell.length_b   1.000
_cell.length_c   1.000
_cell.angle_alpha   90.00
_cell.angle_beta   90.00
_cell.angle_gamma   90.00
#
_symmetry.space_group_name_H-M   'P 1'
#
loop_
_entity.id
_entity.type
_entity.pdbx_description
1 polymer ?
#
loop_
_entity_poly.entity_id
_entity_poly.type
_entity_poly.pdbx_seq_one_letter_code
_entity_poly.pdbx_strand_id
1 'polypeptide(L)'
;PPDSAVRRRAPERRPPPPSSTTVTSTFIEVLEMLVSDSSQTPAAAHLAAAHPELVARGSDDSAVAHGSRPQVDAVATITEYLDRSDWRVNANANQGYSLGGMMLNTSGKVVANYWLSQVYSAAAGQAHRNADLHIHDLDMFAGYCAGWSLKDLLQQGFNGVPGAIAAGPAKHFSSAVGQIVNFLGTLQNEWAGAQAFSSFDTYMAPFVRLDSMTYDQVVQCMQELIFNLNVPSRWGTQTPFTNLTFDWTCPADLADEHPLIGDELCDFTYGDLAPEMAVINRAFMEVMTAGDAEGRVFTFPIPTYNITRDFDWDSDNAERLFAMTAKYGLPSFQHFLNSELDPGMIRSMCCRLQLDLRELLKRGNGLFGSAEQTGSVGVVTINMARLGYLYADDEAALTSRLDELLEIGRDTLELKRTVIQHHIDAGLFPFTKRWLGTLDNHFSTLGVNGMNEMVRNFTRHDDDGGYDLT
;
A
#
# COMPACT_ATOMS: atom_id res chain seq x y z
N PRO A 1 67.11 -31.44 -0.33
CA PRO A 1 67.60 -30.27 0.33
C PRO A 1 67.39 -29.05 -0.53
N PRO A 2 67.13 -27.84 -0.07
CA PRO A 2 66.68 -27.51 1.26
C PRO A 2 65.38 -26.68 1.30
N ASP A 3 64.81 -26.58 2.50
CA ASP A 3 63.87 -25.67 3.09
C ASP A 3 63.69 -24.29 2.44
N SER A 4 62.43 -23.91 2.24
CA SER A 4 62.03 -22.50 2.19
C SER A 4 60.87 -22.26 3.16
N ALA A 5 61.21 -21.72 4.31
CA ALA A 5 60.31 -21.31 5.38
C ALA A 5 59.41 -20.15 4.89
N VAL A 6 58.12 -20.41 4.73
CA VAL A 6 57.11 -19.38 4.53
C VAL A 6 56.76 -18.78 5.90
N ARG A 7 57.26 -17.56 6.14
CA ARG A 7 56.86 -16.72 7.31
C ARG A 7 55.37 -16.36 7.17
N ARG A 8 54.53 -16.96 8.02
CA ARG A 8 53.14 -16.51 8.24
C ARG A 8 53.18 -15.16 8.97
N ARG A 9 52.68 -14.11 8.31
CA ARG A 9 52.38 -12.86 8.98
C ARG A 9 51.20 -13.05 9.93
N ALA A 10 51.34 -12.56 11.17
CA ALA A 10 50.26 -12.52 12.14
C ALA A 10 49.13 -11.60 11.64
N PRO A 11 47.83 -11.90 11.91
CA PRO A 11 46.73 -11.05 11.52
C PRO A 11 46.80 -9.75 12.34
N GLU A 12 46.70 -8.63 11.63
CA GLU A 12 46.53 -7.28 12.24
C GLU A 12 45.22 -7.28 13.07
N ARG A 13 45.34 -6.88 14.32
CA ARG A 13 44.19 -6.69 15.21
C ARG A 13 43.31 -5.56 14.67
N ARG A 14 42.05 -5.85 14.37
CA ARG A 14 41.06 -4.80 14.11
C ARG A 14 40.88 -3.95 15.37
N PRO A 15 40.72 -2.63 15.22
CA PRO A 15 40.37 -1.77 16.35
C PRO A 15 39.02 -2.22 16.95
N PRO A 16 38.82 -2.06 18.26
CA PRO A 16 37.57 -2.40 18.92
C PRO A 16 36.42 -1.53 18.36
N PRO A 17 35.19 -2.05 18.28
CA PRO A 17 34.05 -1.25 17.89
C PRO A 17 33.86 -0.08 18.88
N PRO A 18 33.33 1.07 18.43
CA PRO A 18 33.08 2.22 19.31
C PRO A 18 32.08 1.80 20.40
N SER A 19 32.32 2.28 21.61
CA SER A 19 31.56 1.97 22.80
C SER A 19 30.08 2.35 22.60
N SER A 20 29.15 1.50 23.06
CA SER A 20 27.69 1.60 22.93
C SER A 20 27.06 2.90 23.50
N THR A 21 27.84 3.71 24.20
CA THR A 21 27.40 4.98 24.80
C THR A 21 27.21 6.10 23.76
N THR A 22 27.92 6.06 22.62
CA THR A 22 27.89 7.14 21.63
C THR A 22 26.62 7.05 20.72
N VAL A 23 26.08 5.86 20.52
CA VAL A 23 24.89 5.67 19.68
C VAL A 23 23.61 6.08 20.41
N THR A 24 23.57 5.89 21.73
CA THR A 24 22.40 6.24 22.54
C THR A 24 22.27 7.76 22.73
N SER A 25 23.40 8.47 22.88
CA SER A 25 23.38 9.94 22.99
C SER A 25 22.93 10.62 21.69
N THR A 26 23.38 10.13 20.55
CA THR A 26 23.00 10.69 19.24
C THR A 26 21.50 10.51 18.95
N PHE A 27 20.92 9.40 19.39
CA PHE A 27 19.49 9.16 19.20
C PHE A 27 18.63 10.02 20.13
N ILE A 28 19.07 10.25 21.36
CA ILE A 28 18.41 11.14 22.32
C ILE A 28 18.59 12.61 21.89
N GLU A 29 19.77 13.00 21.43
CA GLU A 29 20.02 14.35 20.90
C GLU A 29 19.19 14.65 19.64
N VAL A 30 19.00 13.68 18.76
CA VAL A 30 18.09 13.82 17.59
C VAL A 30 16.62 13.91 18.03
N LEU A 31 16.21 13.18 19.05
CA LEU A 31 14.87 13.30 19.63
C LEU A 31 14.68 14.65 20.34
N GLU A 32 15.67 15.10 21.09
CA GLU A 32 15.65 16.41 21.77
C GLU A 32 15.71 17.58 20.78
N MET A 33 16.44 17.45 19.67
CA MET A 33 16.42 18.43 18.56
C MET A 33 15.07 18.47 17.84
N LEU A 34 14.33 17.36 17.78
CA LEU A 34 12.98 17.30 17.20
C LEU A 34 11.92 17.88 18.13
N VAL A 35 12.23 18.03 19.42
CA VAL A 35 11.30 18.51 20.47
C VAL A 35 11.56 19.98 20.86
N SER A 36 12.76 20.51 20.63
CA SER A 36 13.12 21.89 21.03
C SER A 36 12.96 22.87 19.87
N ASP A 37 12.02 23.77 20.02
CA ASP A 37 11.81 25.05 19.34
C ASP A 37 11.88 25.04 17.80
N SER A 38 10.75 24.82 17.16
CA SER A 38 10.63 24.78 15.70
C SER A 38 9.70 25.86 15.15
N SER A 39 10.09 27.11 15.25
CA SER A 39 9.45 28.14 14.44
C SER A 39 9.94 28.18 12.97
N GLN A 40 10.98 27.41 12.62
CA GLN A 40 11.47 27.28 11.24
C GLN A 40 12.18 25.93 11.04
N THR A 41 11.46 24.89 10.65
CA THR A 41 12.11 23.71 10.11
C THR A 41 12.48 23.93 8.63
N PRO A 42 13.64 23.41 8.16
CA PRO A 42 14.04 23.53 6.75
C PRO A 42 12.97 22.98 5.76
N ALA A 43 12.22 21.96 6.17
CA ALA A 43 11.15 21.39 5.35
C ALA A 43 9.95 22.34 5.19
N ALA A 44 9.52 23.01 6.26
CA ALA A 44 8.43 23.99 6.20
C ALA A 44 8.84 25.24 5.40
N ALA A 45 10.10 25.67 5.54
CA ALA A 45 10.65 26.78 4.76
C ALA A 45 10.80 26.42 3.27
N HIS A 46 11.16 25.18 2.96
CA HIS A 46 11.25 24.69 1.57
C HIS A 46 9.87 24.56 0.91
N LEU A 47 8.87 24.08 1.65
CA LEU A 47 7.48 24.00 1.19
C LEU A 47 6.90 25.43 0.97
N ALA A 48 7.14 26.35 1.89
CA ALA A 48 6.73 27.72 1.77
C ALA A 48 7.36 28.43 0.55
N ALA A 49 8.60 28.08 0.23
CA ALA A 49 9.30 28.63 -0.94
C ALA A 49 8.88 27.98 -2.26
N ALA A 50 8.53 26.70 -2.25
CA ALA A 50 8.13 25.95 -3.45
C ALA A 50 6.64 26.09 -3.80
N HIS A 51 5.79 26.28 -2.79
CA HIS A 51 4.32 26.34 -2.95
C HIS A 51 3.72 27.39 -2.01
N PRO A 52 4.00 28.70 -2.25
CA PRO A 52 3.52 29.78 -1.40
C PRO A 52 1.98 29.84 -1.35
N GLU A 53 1.29 29.41 -2.42
CA GLU A 53 -0.15 29.35 -2.49
C GLU A 53 -0.79 28.30 -1.54
N LEU A 54 -0.10 27.19 -1.26
CA LEU A 54 -0.59 26.16 -0.33
C LEU A 54 -0.36 26.57 1.13
N VAL A 55 0.74 27.27 1.39
CA VAL A 55 1.11 27.76 2.73
C VAL A 55 0.32 29.02 3.08
N ALA A 56 0.05 29.92 2.12
CA ALA A 56 -0.70 31.16 2.35
C ALA A 56 -2.14 30.93 2.79
N ARG A 57 -2.78 29.83 2.34
CA ARG A 57 -4.14 29.46 2.80
C ARG A 57 -4.18 28.96 4.26
N GLY A 58 -3.06 28.51 4.80
CA GLY A 58 -2.92 28.10 6.21
C GLY A 58 -2.46 29.19 7.17
N SER A 59 -2.04 30.37 6.65
CA SER A 59 -1.42 31.41 7.46
C SER A 59 -2.38 32.46 8.03
N ASP A 60 -3.61 32.52 7.54
CA ASP A 60 -4.58 33.52 8.01
C ASP A 60 -5.19 33.20 9.40
N ASP A 61 -5.00 31.99 9.92
CA ASP A 61 -5.39 31.58 11.28
C ASP A 61 -4.22 31.66 12.30
N SER A 62 -3.31 32.58 12.12
CA SER A 62 -2.19 32.83 13.05
C SER A 62 -2.63 33.30 14.44
N ALA A 63 -3.93 33.49 14.69
CA ALA A 63 -4.49 33.87 15.99
C ALA A 63 -4.86 32.66 16.87
N VAL A 64 -4.86 31.43 16.35
CA VAL A 64 -5.07 30.25 17.19
C VAL A 64 -3.74 29.80 17.78
N ALA A 65 -3.37 30.50 18.82
CA ALA A 65 -2.48 30.15 19.91
C ALA A 65 -1.31 29.19 19.55
N HIS A 66 -0.13 29.76 19.41
CA HIS A 66 1.16 29.10 19.57
C HIS A 66 1.31 28.31 20.92
N GLY A 67 0.24 28.14 21.70
CA GLY A 67 0.24 27.56 23.03
C GLY A 67 -0.38 26.18 23.19
N SER A 68 -0.98 25.57 22.16
CA SER A 68 -1.67 24.29 22.34
C SER A 68 -1.41 23.28 21.23
N ARG A 69 -0.17 23.20 20.72
CA ARG A 69 0.21 22.03 19.93
C ARG A 69 0.25 20.83 20.86
N PRO A 70 -0.54 19.76 20.63
CA PRO A 70 -0.46 18.58 21.45
C PRO A 70 0.95 18.00 21.32
N GLN A 71 1.73 18.07 22.37
CA GLN A 71 3.02 17.39 22.43
C GLN A 71 2.78 15.92 22.65
N VAL A 72 3.50 15.06 21.93
CA VAL A 72 3.48 13.63 22.19
C VAL A 72 4.27 13.38 23.46
N ASP A 73 3.59 12.95 24.53
CA ASP A 73 4.24 12.50 25.76
C ASP A 73 4.79 11.08 25.55
N ALA A 74 6.10 10.96 25.46
CA ALA A 74 6.76 9.68 25.20
C ALA A 74 6.51 8.64 26.31
N VAL A 75 6.47 9.07 27.57
CA VAL A 75 6.25 8.17 28.71
C VAL A 75 4.81 7.68 28.68
N ALA A 76 3.84 8.58 28.54
CA ALA A 76 2.43 8.22 28.44
C ALA A 76 2.20 7.30 27.24
N THR A 77 2.77 7.59 26.07
CA THR A 77 2.61 6.78 24.86
C THR A 77 3.08 5.34 25.04
N ILE A 78 4.23 5.13 25.69
CA ILE A 78 4.75 3.79 25.95
C ILE A 78 3.92 3.09 27.02
N THR A 79 3.56 3.78 28.10
CA THR A 79 2.77 3.23 29.19
C THR A 79 1.37 2.80 28.73
N GLU A 80 0.69 3.61 27.94
CA GLU A 80 -0.61 3.26 27.35
C GLU A 80 -0.53 1.96 26.51
N TYR A 81 0.55 1.78 25.74
CA TYR A 81 0.76 0.55 24.98
C TYR A 81 0.99 -0.65 25.90
N LEU A 82 1.87 -0.53 26.89
CA LEU A 82 2.21 -1.61 27.81
C LEU A 82 1.00 -2.03 28.68
N ASP A 83 0.23 -1.06 29.15
CA ASP A 83 -0.97 -1.29 29.96
C ASP A 83 -2.18 -1.70 29.12
N ARG A 84 -2.09 -1.66 27.80
CA ARG A 84 -3.20 -1.90 26.86
C ARG A 84 -4.44 -1.06 27.18
N SER A 85 -4.25 0.13 27.73
CA SER A 85 -5.34 1.02 28.13
C SER A 85 -5.99 1.72 26.94
N ASP A 86 -5.27 1.85 25.82
CA ASP A 86 -5.78 2.41 24.58
C ASP A 86 -6.24 1.29 23.62
N TRP A 87 -7.51 1.32 23.19
CA TRP A 87 -8.06 0.37 22.23
C TRP A 87 -7.28 0.36 20.90
N ARG A 88 -6.68 1.48 20.52
CA ARG A 88 -5.86 1.64 19.30
C ARG A 88 -4.62 0.77 19.28
N VAL A 89 -4.17 0.26 20.41
CA VAL A 89 -3.07 -0.71 20.51
C VAL A 89 -3.36 -1.97 19.68
N ASN A 90 -4.64 -2.33 19.54
CA ASN A 90 -5.11 -3.47 18.77
C ASN A 90 -5.99 -3.07 17.57
N ALA A 91 -5.96 -1.78 17.16
CA ALA A 91 -6.82 -1.28 16.09
C ALA A 91 -6.49 -1.85 14.72
N ASN A 92 -5.24 -2.26 14.50
CA ASN A 92 -4.84 -2.92 13.26
C ASN A 92 -4.84 -4.44 13.47
N ALA A 93 -5.72 -5.13 12.75
CA ALA A 93 -5.86 -6.60 12.84
C ALA A 93 -4.56 -7.36 12.51
N ASN A 94 -3.62 -6.73 11.79
CA ASN A 94 -2.34 -7.31 11.39
C ASN A 94 -1.21 -7.04 12.41
N GLN A 95 -1.50 -6.30 13.49
CA GLN A 95 -0.55 -6.00 14.56
C GLN A 95 -0.94 -6.73 15.84
N GLY A 96 -0.13 -7.71 16.25
CA GLY A 96 -0.24 -8.28 17.58
C GLY A 96 0.43 -7.39 18.66
N TYR A 97 0.01 -7.56 19.92
CA TYR A 97 0.73 -6.98 21.05
C TYR A 97 2.15 -7.57 21.12
N SER A 98 3.15 -6.74 20.79
CA SER A 98 4.54 -7.17 20.61
C SER A 98 5.49 -5.99 20.77
N LEU A 99 6.77 -6.27 20.95
CA LEU A 99 7.82 -5.24 20.99
C LEU A 99 7.82 -4.41 19.70
N GLY A 100 7.76 -5.05 18.54
CA GLY A 100 7.70 -4.35 17.26
C GLY A 100 6.43 -3.52 17.11
N GLY A 101 5.27 -4.04 17.58
CA GLY A 101 4.01 -3.29 17.63
C GLY A 101 4.10 -2.04 18.52
N MET A 102 4.80 -2.13 19.66
CA MET A 102 5.07 -0.98 20.52
C MET A 102 5.91 0.09 19.80
N MET A 103 6.97 -0.33 19.12
CA MET A 103 7.82 0.61 18.37
C MET A 103 7.04 1.33 17.27
N LEU A 104 6.23 0.57 16.51
CA LEU A 104 5.41 1.14 15.45
C LEU A 104 4.32 2.07 15.99
N ASN A 105 3.66 1.71 17.09
CA ASN A 105 2.66 2.56 17.74
C ASN A 105 3.28 3.87 18.25
N THR A 106 4.46 3.79 18.88
CA THR A 106 5.16 4.97 19.39
C THR A 106 5.61 5.89 18.27
N SER A 107 6.28 5.33 17.24
CA SER A 107 6.70 6.11 16.07
C SER A 107 5.50 6.68 15.32
N GLY A 108 4.42 5.92 15.20
CA GLY A 108 3.20 6.34 14.53
C GLY A 108 2.55 7.55 15.18
N LYS A 109 2.47 7.62 16.52
CA LYS A 109 1.95 8.79 17.24
C LYS A 109 2.80 10.04 17.00
N VAL A 110 4.14 9.88 16.95
CA VAL A 110 5.07 10.98 16.65
C VAL A 110 4.88 11.47 15.21
N VAL A 111 4.82 10.56 14.25
CA VAL A 111 4.61 10.88 12.83
C VAL A 111 3.24 11.54 12.60
N ALA A 112 2.17 11.02 13.23
CA ALA A 112 0.83 11.62 13.14
C ALA A 112 0.82 13.06 13.67
N ASN A 113 1.50 13.30 14.80
CA ASN A 113 1.62 14.65 15.34
C ASN A 113 2.38 15.59 14.38
N TYR A 114 3.44 15.09 13.73
CA TYR A 114 4.18 15.86 12.73
C TYR A 114 3.29 16.23 11.53
N TRP A 115 2.55 15.30 10.95
CA TRP A 115 1.59 15.56 9.88
C TRP A 115 0.60 16.65 10.25
N LEU A 116 -0.06 16.50 11.42
CA LEU A 116 -1.16 17.37 11.84
C LEU A 116 -0.71 18.74 12.36
N SER A 117 0.59 18.91 12.69
CA SER A 117 1.09 20.16 13.28
C SER A 117 2.09 20.91 12.41
N GLN A 118 2.78 20.21 11.50
CA GLN A 118 3.85 20.81 10.70
C GLN A 118 3.57 20.78 9.20
N VAL A 119 2.84 19.79 8.72
CA VAL A 119 2.59 19.59 7.28
C VAL A 119 1.21 20.11 6.88
N TYR A 120 0.16 19.59 7.52
CA TYR A 120 -1.20 19.94 7.14
C TYR A 120 -1.63 21.32 7.72
N SER A 121 -2.60 21.93 7.06
CA SER A 121 -3.19 23.19 7.53
C SER A 121 -3.85 23.02 8.91
N ALA A 122 -3.96 24.11 9.66
CA ALA A 122 -4.66 24.10 10.94
C ALA A 122 -6.12 23.63 10.77
N ALA A 123 -6.78 24.02 9.69
CA ALA A 123 -8.15 23.60 9.36
C ALA A 123 -8.25 22.09 9.16
N ALA A 124 -7.32 21.47 8.41
CA ALA A 124 -7.27 20.03 8.22
C ALA A 124 -7.03 19.27 9.53
N GLY A 125 -6.06 19.72 10.32
CA GLY A 125 -5.78 19.15 11.64
C GLY A 125 -6.96 19.27 12.61
N GLN A 126 -7.67 20.39 12.58
CA GLN A 126 -8.85 20.62 13.42
C GLN A 126 -10.03 19.74 12.98
N ALA A 127 -10.32 19.68 11.67
CA ALA A 127 -11.38 18.86 11.10
C ALA A 127 -11.16 17.37 11.42
N HIS A 128 -9.89 16.89 11.36
CA HIS A 128 -9.55 15.53 11.77
C HIS A 128 -9.80 15.29 13.26
N ARG A 129 -9.32 16.19 14.13
CA ARG A 129 -9.48 16.06 15.60
C ARG A 129 -10.94 16.17 16.04
N ASN A 130 -11.75 16.95 15.34
CA ASN A 130 -13.19 17.08 15.58
C ASN A 130 -14.00 15.89 15.05
N ALA A 131 -13.36 14.97 14.33
CA ALA A 131 -14.02 13.90 13.59
C ALA A 131 -15.00 14.37 12.50
N ASP A 132 -14.80 15.55 11.94
CA ASP A 132 -15.53 16.02 10.75
C ASP A 132 -15.08 15.22 9.51
N LEU A 133 -13.79 14.91 9.45
CA LEU A 133 -13.18 14.01 8.48
C LEU A 133 -12.11 13.14 9.14
N HIS A 134 -11.69 12.07 8.46
CA HIS A 134 -10.57 11.23 8.87
C HIS A 134 -9.49 11.25 7.79
N ILE A 135 -8.28 11.67 8.16
CA ILE A 135 -7.08 11.54 7.33
C ILE A 135 -6.46 10.18 7.67
N HIS A 136 -6.39 9.28 6.68
CA HIS A 136 -5.89 7.92 6.86
C HIS A 136 -4.36 7.88 6.99
N ASP A 137 -3.86 6.85 7.69
CA ASP A 137 -2.44 6.46 7.77
C ASP A 137 -1.50 7.59 8.22
N LEU A 138 -1.94 8.35 9.19
CA LEU A 138 -1.11 9.40 9.80
C LEU A 138 0.10 8.83 10.56
N ASP A 139 0.08 7.56 10.92
CA ASP A 139 1.16 6.83 11.58
C ASP A 139 2.35 6.51 10.67
N MET A 140 2.16 6.68 9.34
CA MET A 140 3.22 6.48 8.36
C MET A 140 3.53 7.77 7.59
N PHE A 141 4.83 8.09 7.46
CA PHE A 141 5.27 9.21 6.62
C PHE A 141 5.47 8.73 5.18
N ALA A 142 4.39 8.26 4.53
CA ALA A 142 4.42 7.58 3.26
C ALA A 142 3.15 7.80 2.43
N GLY A 143 3.18 7.42 1.16
CA GLY A 143 2.00 7.24 0.32
C GLY A 143 1.12 6.10 0.83
N TYR A 144 -0.13 6.02 0.33
CA TYR A 144 -1.09 5.02 0.80
C TYR A 144 -0.84 3.67 0.13
N CYS A 145 -1.28 3.47 -1.11
CA CYS A 145 -1.17 2.20 -1.82
C CYS A 145 -0.45 2.37 -3.15
N ALA A 146 0.29 1.33 -3.57
CA ALA A 146 0.94 1.30 -4.87
C ALA A 146 0.70 -0.02 -5.62
N GLY A 147 0.41 0.10 -6.91
CA GLY A 147 0.46 -0.98 -7.88
C GLY A 147 1.80 -0.94 -8.62
N TRP A 148 2.40 -2.08 -8.77
CA TRP A 148 3.71 -2.26 -9.37
C TRP A 148 3.62 -3.06 -10.65
N SER A 149 4.57 -2.91 -11.55
CA SER A 149 4.68 -3.75 -12.73
C SER A 149 5.34 -5.09 -12.37
N LEU A 150 4.54 -6.16 -12.39
CA LEU A 150 5.09 -7.51 -12.25
C LEU A 150 5.98 -7.85 -13.44
N LYS A 151 5.59 -7.41 -14.64
CA LYS A 151 6.37 -7.58 -15.86
C LYS A 151 7.77 -6.99 -15.71
N ASP A 152 7.89 -5.75 -15.21
CA ASP A 152 9.18 -5.11 -15.01
C ASP A 152 10.03 -5.86 -13.99
N LEU A 153 9.45 -6.35 -12.90
CA LEU A 153 10.17 -7.15 -11.92
C LEU A 153 10.72 -8.44 -12.53
N LEU A 154 9.91 -9.16 -13.30
CA LEU A 154 10.30 -10.42 -13.93
C LEU A 154 11.36 -10.22 -15.02
N GLN A 155 11.28 -9.13 -15.78
CA GLN A 155 12.22 -8.83 -16.87
C GLN A 155 13.54 -8.21 -16.39
N GLN A 156 13.51 -7.41 -15.32
CA GLN A 156 14.71 -6.70 -14.85
C GLN A 156 15.36 -7.39 -13.66
N GLY A 157 14.61 -8.20 -12.89
CA GLY A 157 15.02 -8.70 -11.59
C GLY A 157 14.94 -7.63 -10.50
N PHE A 158 15.05 -8.01 -9.24
CA PHE A 158 14.95 -7.09 -8.11
C PHE A 158 16.30 -6.41 -7.85
N ASN A 159 16.54 -5.26 -8.48
CA ASN A 159 17.81 -4.56 -8.49
C ASN A 159 17.67 -3.03 -8.65
N GLY A 160 18.81 -2.36 -8.83
CA GLY A 160 18.90 -0.94 -9.21
C GLY A 160 18.82 0.04 -8.03
N VAL A 161 18.78 -0.43 -6.79
CA VAL A 161 18.85 0.42 -5.59
C VAL A 161 20.29 0.49 -5.08
N PRO A 162 20.93 1.67 -5.01
CA PRO A 162 22.29 1.80 -4.55
C PRO A 162 22.51 1.25 -3.14
N GLY A 163 23.49 0.38 -2.98
CA GLY A 163 23.83 -0.22 -1.69
C GLY A 163 22.94 -1.41 -1.26
N ALA A 164 21.86 -1.71 -2.00
CA ALA A 164 21.05 -2.89 -1.76
C ALA A 164 21.58 -4.12 -2.51
N ILE A 165 21.21 -5.32 -2.03
CA ILE A 165 21.49 -6.57 -2.75
C ILE A 165 20.65 -6.59 -4.03
N ALA A 166 21.26 -7.03 -5.14
CA ALA A 166 20.63 -7.12 -6.44
C ALA A 166 20.42 -8.57 -6.87
N ALA A 167 19.27 -8.84 -7.49
CA ALA A 167 18.97 -10.07 -8.20
C ALA A 167 18.71 -9.78 -9.68
N GLY A 168 19.23 -10.61 -10.58
CA GLY A 168 18.87 -10.57 -12.01
C GLY A 168 17.48 -11.16 -12.28
N PRO A 169 17.02 -11.15 -13.56
CA PRO A 169 15.76 -11.74 -13.97
C PRO A 169 15.60 -13.18 -13.51
N ALA A 170 14.43 -13.53 -13.00
CA ALA A 170 14.13 -14.89 -12.61
C ALA A 170 14.05 -15.80 -13.84
N LYS A 171 14.62 -17.01 -13.75
CA LYS A 171 14.58 -18.02 -14.82
C LYS A 171 13.62 -19.17 -14.51
N HIS A 172 13.26 -19.34 -13.25
CA HIS A 172 12.43 -20.42 -12.73
C HIS A 172 11.26 -19.88 -11.90
N PHE A 173 10.16 -20.62 -11.89
CA PHE A 173 8.95 -20.25 -11.16
C PHE A 173 9.22 -19.95 -9.68
N SER A 174 9.95 -20.82 -8.98
CA SER A 174 10.28 -20.64 -7.56
C SER A 174 11.15 -19.39 -7.32
N SER A 175 12.06 -19.08 -8.24
CA SER A 175 12.89 -17.87 -8.17
C SER A 175 12.03 -16.61 -8.37
N ALA A 176 11.07 -16.64 -9.29
CA ALA A 176 10.12 -15.55 -9.50
C ALA A 176 9.26 -15.33 -8.26
N VAL A 177 8.74 -16.39 -7.65
CA VAL A 177 8.00 -16.33 -6.36
C VAL A 177 8.85 -15.68 -5.28
N GLY A 178 10.11 -16.10 -5.13
CA GLY A 178 11.03 -15.50 -4.14
C GLY A 178 11.27 -14.01 -4.39
N GLN A 179 11.41 -13.57 -5.64
CA GLN A 179 11.57 -12.15 -5.97
C GLN A 179 10.30 -11.36 -5.70
N ILE A 180 9.11 -11.89 -6.01
CA ILE A 180 7.81 -11.27 -5.72
C ILE A 180 7.65 -11.04 -4.21
N VAL A 181 7.92 -12.05 -3.39
CA VAL A 181 7.85 -11.95 -1.91
C VAL A 181 8.80 -10.88 -1.40
N ASN A 182 10.07 -10.90 -1.84
CA ASN A 182 11.07 -9.94 -1.41
C ASN A 182 10.73 -8.52 -1.86
N PHE A 183 10.22 -8.36 -3.08
CA PHE A 183 9.78 -7.07 -3.60
C PHE A 183 8.64 -6.49 -2.75
N LEU A 184 7.54 -7.22 -2.62
CA LEU A 184 6.37 -6.76 -1.88
C LEU A 184 6.68 -6.50 -0.40
N GLY A 185 7.46 -7.38 0.24
CA GLY A 185 7.90 -7.21 1.62
C GLY A 185 8.81 -5.99 1.83
N THR A 186 9.66 -5.67 0.85
CA THR A 186 10.55 -4.50 0.92
C THR A 186 9.79 -3.21 0.69
N LEU A 187 8.98 -3.14 -0.38
CA LEU A 187 8.21 -1.95 -0.73
C LEU A 187 7.16 -1.60 0.34
N GLN A 188 6.67 -2.60 1.07
CA GLN A 188 5.76 -2.38 2.20
C GLN A 188 6.36 -1.49 3.29
N ASN A 189 7.69 -1.39 3.39
CA ASN A 189 8.34 -0.49 4.36
C ASN A 189 8.36 0.98 3.91
N GLU A 190 8.07 1.25 2.64
CA GLU A 190 8.02 2.61 2.09
C GLU A 190 6.58 3.10 1.83
N TRP A 191 5.56 2.29 2.11
CA TRP A 191 4.15 2.58 1.86
C TRP A 191 3.26 2.23 3.05
N ALA A 192 2.23 3.04 3.30
CA ALA A 192 1.33 2.82 4.43
C ALA A 192 0.36 1.67 4.19
N GLY A 193 -0.25 1.61 3.02
CA GLY A 193 -1.23 0.62 2.63
C GLY A 193 -0.68 -0.50 1.76
N ALA A 194 -1.54 -1.12 0.96
CA ALA A 194 -1.18 -2.33 0.24
C ALA A 194 -0.33 -2.10 -0.99
N GLN A 195 0.44 -3.15 -1.29
CA GLN A 195 1.26 -3.31 -2.48
C GLN A 195 0.60 -4.34 -3.39
N ALA A 196 0.42 -4.02 -4.66
CA ALA A 196 -0.34 -4.85 -5.59
C ALA A 196 0.46 -5.21 -6.85
N PHE A 197 0.26 -6.43 -7.32
CA PHE A 197 0.60 -6.85 -8.68
C PHE A 197 -0.66 -7.26 -9.43
N SER A 198 -0.77 -6.83 -10.68
CA SER A 198 -1.84 -7.25 -11.59
C SER A 198 -1.37 -8.37 -12.51
N SER A 199 -2.33 -9.07 -13.15
CA SER A 199 -2.07 -10.11 -14.17
C SER A 199 -1.13 -11.21 -13.68
N PHE A 200 -1.29 -11.61 -12.40
CA PHE A 200 -0.37 -12.54 -11.77
C PHE A 200 -0.33 -13.89 -12.48
N ASP A 201 -1.49 -14.48 -12.78
CA ASP A 201 -1.60 -15.76 -13.50
C ASP A 201 -1.06 -15.68 -14.92
N THR A 202 -1.29 -14.56 -15.63
CA THR A 202 -0.77 -14.32 -16.98
C THR A 202 0.76 -14.24 -16.99
N TYR A 203 1.36 -13.42 -16.15
CA TYR A 203 2.82 -13.24 -16.13
C TYR A 203 3.59 -14.41 -15.53
N MET A 204 2.95 -15.23 -14.68
CA MET A 204 3.60 -16.41 -14.11
C MET A 204 3.46 -17.67 -14.96
N ALA A 205 2.49 -17.72 -15.88
CA ALA A 205 2.24 -18.88 -16.74
C ALA A 205 3.44 -19.34 -17.58
N PRO A 206 4.28 -18.44 -18.15
CA PRO A 206 5.47 -18.86 -18.92
C PRO A 206 6.41 -19.76 -18.15
N PHE A 207 6.59 -19.52 -16.85
CA PHE A 207 7.49 -20.35 -16.03
C PHE A 207 6.96 -21.76 -15.85
N VAL A 208 5.64 -21.97 -15.74
CA VAL A 208 5.02 -23.29 -15.64
C VAL A 208 5.37 -24.12 -16.88
N ARG A 209 5.28 -23.50 -18.08
CA ARG A 209 5.60 -24.15 -19.35
C ARG A 209 7.09 -24.45 -19.48
N LEU A 210 7.95 -23.46 -19.23
CA LEU A 210 9.40 -23.57 -19.39
C LEU A 210 10.01 -24.58 -18.42
N ASP A 211 9.57 -24.58 -17.17
CA ASP A 211 10.03 -25.53 -16.14
C ASP A 211 9.33 -26.90 -16.26
N SER A 212 8.38 -27.05 -17.20
CA SER A 212 7.58 -28.29 -17.37
C SER A 212 7.00 -28.78 -16.04
N MET A 213 6.43 -27.85 -15.25
CA MET A 213 6.03 -28.11 -13.87
C MET A 213 4.84 -29.06 -13.79
N THR A 214 4.92 -30.00 -12.85
CA THR A 214 3.74 -30.77 -12.43
C THR A 214 2.81 -29.92 -11.58
N TYR A 215 1.53 -30.33 -11.47
CA TYR A 215 0.57 -29.64 -10.62
C TYR A 215 1.07 -29.50 -9.17
N ASP A 216 1.60 -30.57 -8.58
CA ASP A 216 2.11 -30.58 -7.20
C ASP A 216 3.25 -29.58 -7.00
N GLN A 217 4.11 -29.39 -7.99
CA GLN A 217 5.19 -28.39 -7.95
C GLN A 217 4.63 -26.96 -7.96
N VAL A 218 3.58 -26.71 -8.75
CA VAL A 218 2.90 -25.40 -8.75
C VAL A 218 2.21 -25.15 -7.41
N VAL A 219 1.53 -26.16 -6.84
CA VAL A 219 0.93 -26.06 -5.50
C VAL A 219 1.98 -25.74 -4.45
N GLN A 220 3.16 -26.40 -4.48
CA GLN A 220 4.24 -26.11 -3.55
C GLN A 220 4.73 -24.65 -3.67
N CYS A 221 4.91 -24.13 -4.88
CA CYS A 221 5.30 -22.74 -5.07
C CYS A 221 4.21 -21.75 -4.62
N MET A 222 2.93 -22.09 -4.79
CA MET A 222 1.84 -21.28 -4.26
C MET A 222 1.80 -21.28 -2.73
N GLN A 223 2.09 -22.42 -2.09
CA GLN A 223 2.25 -22.48 -0.63
C GLN A 223 3.41 -21.60 -0.14
N GLU A 224 4.54 -21.63 -0.83
CA GLU A 224 5.70 -20.76 -0.52
C GLU A 224 5.33 -19.28 -0.67
N LEU A 225 4.67 -18.88 -1.76
CA LEU A 225 4.23 -17.53 -1.98
C LEU A 225 3.29 -17.04 -0.86
N ILE A 226 2.20 -17.78 -0.65
CA ILE A 226 1.15 -17.40 0.29
C ILE A 226 1.69 -17.40 1.73
N PHE A 227 2.43 -18.44 2.14
CA PHE A 227 3.01 -18.50 3.47
C PHE A 227 3.95 -17.32 3.73
N ASN A 228 4.88 -17.04 2.81
CA ASN A 228 5.84 -15.95 2.99
C ASN A 228 5.20 -14.56 2.98
N LEU A 229 4.09 -14.38 2.25
CA LEU A 229 3.30 -13.12 2.33
C LEU A 229 2.49 -12.99 3.63
N ASN A 230 2.39 -14.05 4.44
CA ASN A 230 1.77 -14.01 5.78
C ASN A 230 2.79 -14.03 6.92
N VAL A 231 4.09 -14.10 6.61
CA VAL A 231 5.15 -13.96 7.60
C VAL A 231 5.40 -12.47 7.88
N PRO A 232 5.50 -12.06 9.14
CA PRO A 232 5.82 -10.67 9.49
C PRO A 232 7.16 -10.23 8.91
N SER A 233 7.15 -9.31 7.95
CA SER A 233 8.34 -8.76 7.29
C SER A 233 8.43 -7.24 7.40
N ARG A 234 7.34 -6.58 7.82
CA ARG A 234 7.29 -5.15 8.06
C ARG A 234 7.68 -4.84 9.50
N TRP A 235 8.18 -3.64 9.71
CA TRP A 235 8.37 -3.07 11.03
C TRP A 235 7.12 -3.27 11.90
N GLY A 236 7.34 -3.67 13.15
CA GLY A 236 6.26 -3.86 14.09
C GLY A 236 5.50 -5.18 13.98
N THR A 237 6.07 -6.20 13.34
CA THR A 237 5.47 -7.54 13.20
C THR A 237 4.23 -7.61 12.30
N GLN A 238 4.08 -6.64 11.38
CA GLN A 238 3.05 -6.71 10.35
C GLN A 238 3.49 -7.62 9.21
N THR A 239 2.55 -8.38 8.68
CA THR A 239 2.69 -9.03 7.39
C THR A 239 2.59 -7.99 6.26
N PRO A 240 3.23 -8.22 5.10
CA PRO A 240 3.07 -7.33 3.95
C PRO A 240 1.59 -7.28 3.53
N PHE A 241 1.03 -6.07 3.52
CA PHE A 241 -0.33 -5.89 3.02
C PHE A 241 -0.29 -5.97 1.48
N THR A 242 -0.75 -7.08 0.92
CA THR A 242 -0.57 -7.40 -0.49
C THR A 242 -1.87 -7.75 -1.19
N ASN A 243 -1.94 -7.41 -2.48
CA ASN A 243 -3.02 -7.80 -3.38
C ASN A 243 -2.44 -8.41 -4.64
N LEU A 244 -3.06 -9.48 -5.14
CA LEU A 244 -2.78 -10.06 -6.44
C LEU A 244 -4.05 -10.09 -7.26
N THR A 245 -3.98 -9.56 -8.50
CA THR A 245 -5.08 -9.64 -9.47
C THR A 245 -4.81 -10.75 -10.47
N PHE A 246 -5.81 -11.58 -10.69
CA PHE A 246 -5.83 -12.69 -11.63
C PHE A 246 -6.72 -12.34 -12.81
N ASP A 247 -6.20 -12.54 -14.01
CA ASP A 247 -6.94 -12.22 -15.24
C ASP A 247 -7.95 -13.30 -15.58
N TRP A 248 -7.71 -14.55 -15.19
CA TRP A 248 -8.48 -15.76 -15.57
C TRP A 248 -8.33 -16.12 -17.04
N THR A 249 -8.59 -15.14 -17.92
CA THR A 249 -8.37 -15.23 -19.37
C THR A 249 -7.29 -14.22 -19.75
N CYS A 250 -6.37 -14.60 -20.61
CA CYS A 250 -5.29 -13.70 -21.04
C CYS A 250 -5.85 -12.40 -21.62
N PRO A 251 -5.42 -11.23 -21.12
CA PRO A 251 -5.87 -9.94 -21.65
C PRO A 251 -5.50 -9.77 -23.13
N ALA A 252 -6.38 -9.13 -23.89
CA ALA A 252 -6.19 -8.97 -25.33
C ALA A 252 -4.94 -8.18 -25.72
N ASP A 253 -4.53 -7.23 -24.87
CA ASP A 253 -3.32 -6.43 -25.06
C ASP A 253 -2.02 -7.22 -24.83
N LEU A 254 -2.09 -8.35 -24.13
CA LEU A 254 -0.95 -9.25 -23.87
C LEU A 254 -0.99 -10.50 -24.75
N ALA A 255 -2.12 -10.83 -25.38
CA ALA A 255 -2.33 -12.12 -26.03
C ALA A 255 -1.28 -12.43 -27.12
N ASP A 256 -0.88 -11.44 -27.91
CA ASP A 256 0.09 -11.58 -29.00
C ASP A 256 1.54 -11.27 -28.55
N GLU A 257 1.75 -10.94 -27.27
CA GLU A 257 3.08 -10.61 -26.76
C GLU A 257 3.86 -11.87 -26.38
N HIS A 258 5.13 -11.93 -26.79
CA HIS A 258 6.06 -13.00 -26.41
C HIS A 258 6.68 -12.72 -25.03
N PRO A 259 6.60 -13.64 -24.05
CA PRO A 259 7.26 -13.48 -22.78
C PRO A 259 8.79 -13.39 -22.90
N LEU A 260 9.39 -12.51 -22.09
CA LEU A 260 10.84 -12.42 -21.91
C LEU A 260 11.20 -12.99 -20.55
N ILE A 261 11.85 -14.14 -20.52
CA ILE A 261 12.20 -14.86 -19.28
C ILE A 261 13.71 -15.08 -19.20
N GLY A 262 14.33 -14.53 -18.17
CA GLY A 262 15.78 -14.68 -17.95
C GLY A 262 16.64 -14.14 -19.11
N ASP A 263 16.20 -13.03 -19.72
CA ASP A 263 16.78 -12.37 -20.90
C ASP A 263 16.58 -13.14 -22.23
N GLU A 264 15.75 -14.21 -22.24
CA GLU A 264 15.45 -14.98 -23.45
C GLU A 264 13.97 -14.79 -23.85
N LEU A 265 13.75 -14.45 -25.13
CA LEU A 265 12.41 -14.31 -25.70
C LEU A 265 11.84 -15.70 -26.00
N CYS A 266 10.64 -15.98 -25.47
CA CYS A 266 9.96 -17.24 -25.70
C CYS A 266 9.46 -17.34 -27.15
N ASP A 267 9.31 -18.57 -27.67
CA ASP A 267 8.75 -18.87 -28.99
C ASP A 267 7.22 -18.98 -29.03
N PHE A 268 6.57 -18.79 -27.86
CA PHE A 268 5.13 -18.74 -27.67
C PHE A 268 4.70 -17.39 -27.12
N THR A 269 3.40 -17.09 -27.21
CA THR A 269 2.80 -15.85 -26.69
C THR A 269 2.09 -16.07 -25.35
N TYR A 270 1.71 -15.00 -24.65
CA TYR A 270 0.89 -15.13 -23.44
C TYR A 270 -0.48 -15.75 -23.74
N GLY A 271 -1.05 -15.49 -24.93
CA GLY A 271 -2.33 -16.08 -25.37
C GLY A 271 -2.30 -17.61 -25.50
N ASP A 272 -1.12 -18.20 -25.70
CA ASP A 272 -0.95 -19.65 -25.79
C ASP A 272 -0.94 -20.36 -24.43
N LEU A 273 -1.00 -19.63 -23.31
CA LEU A 273 -0.72 -20.12 -21.96
C LEU A 273 -1.98 -20.34 -21.10
N ALA A 274 -3.17 -20.42 -21.71
CA ALA A 274 -4.41 -20.63 -20.99
C ALA A 274 -4.40 -21.89 -20.06
N PRO A 275 -3.81 -23.05 -20.48
CA PRO A 275 -3.71 -24.21 -19.59
C PRO A 275 -2.84 -23.95 -18.35
N GLU A 276 -1.73 -23.23 -18.51
CA GLU A 276 -0.82 -22.92 -17.42
C GLU A 276 -1.42 -21.91 -16.45
N MET A 277 -2.15 -20.89 -16.95
CA MET A 277 -2.95 -19.98 -16.14
C MET A 277 -3.99 -20.74 -15.32
N ALA A 278 -4.71 -21.68 -15.93
CA ALA A 278 -5.70 -22.50 -15.22
C ALA A 278 -5.08 -23.34 -14.10
N VAL A 279 -3.87 -23.87 -14.30
CA VAL A 279 -3.11 -24.62 -13.27
C VAL A 279 -2.72 -23.71 -12.10
N ILE A 280 -2.21 -22.49 -12.37
CA ILE A 280 -1.86 -21.50 -11.33
C ILE A 280 -3.11 -21.11 -10.53
N ASN A 281 -4.20 -20.78 -11.21
CA ASN A 281 -5.47 -20.41 -10.56
C ASN A 281 -5.99 -21.53 -9.65
N ARG A 282 -5.96 -22.78 -10.13
CA ARG A 282 -6.37 -23.95 -9.35
C ARG A 282 -5.52 -24.12 -8.10
N ALA A 283 -4.20 -24.08 -8.25
CA ALA A 283 -3.24 -24.25 -7.15
C ALA A 283 -3.40 -23.14 -6.09
N PHE A 284 -3.54 -21.90 -6.54
CA PHE A 284 -3.77 -20.75 -5.65
C PHE A 284 -5.04 -20.93 -4.81
N MET A 285 -6.17 -21.21 -5.47
CA MET A 285 -7.46 -21.42 -4.80
C MET A 285 -7.41 -22.61 -3.83
N GLU A 286 -6.72 -23.69 -4.19
CA GLU A 286 -6.57 -24.87 -3.31
C GLU A 286 -5.84 -24.50 -2.02
N VAL A 287 -4.68 -23.82 -2.12
CA VAL A 287 -3.89 -23.41 -0.95
C VAL A 287 -4.66 -22.42 -0.08
N MET A 288 -5.27 -21.40 -0.69
CA MET A 288 -6.07 -20.40 0.06
C MET A 288 -7.27 -21.05 0.76
N THR A 289 -7.92 -22.04 0.14
CA THR A 289 -9.06 -22.73 0.71
C THR A 289 -8.68 -23.69 1.83
N ALA A 290 -7.52 -24.34 1.72
CA ALA A 290 -7.00 -25.22 2.75
C ALA A 290 -6.61 -24.46 4.04
N GLY A 291 -6.05 -23.26 3.88
CA GLY A 291 -5.49 -22.49 4.99
C GLY A 291 -4.10 -22.98 5.41
N ASP A 292 -3.64 -22.47 6.56
CA ASP A 292 -2.36 -22.87 7.13
C ASP A 292 -2.39 -24.29 7.74
N ALA A 293 -1.29 -24.72 8.35
CA ALA A 293 -1.15 -26.06 8.96
C ALA A 293 -2.19 -26.34 10.08
N GLU A 294 -2.83 -25.30 10.62
CA GLU A 294 -3.89 -25.40 11.62
C GLU A 294 -5.29 -25.13 11.03
N GLY A 295 -5.39 -24.98 9.70
CA GLY A 295 -6.63 -24.70 8.99
C GLY A 295 -7.12 -23.26 9.12
N ARG A 296 -6.27 -22.33 9.54
CA ARG A 296 -6.61 -20.89 9.62
C ARG A 296 -6.51 -20.27 8.24
N VAL A 297 -7.47 -19.38 7.92
CA VAL A 297 -7.46 -18.65 6.66
C VAL A 297 -6.25 -17.70 6.58
N PHE A 298 -5.62 -17.66 5.40
CA PHE A 298 -4.57 -16.68 5.12
C PHE A 298 -5.17 -15.29 4.93
N THR A 299 -4.52 -14.27 5.50
CA THR A 299 -4.94 -12.88 5.36
C THR A 299 -4.51 -12.30 4.01
N PHE A 300 -3.33 -12.70 3.54
CA PHE A 300 -2.72 -12.20 2.31
C PHE A 300 -2.27 -13.33 1.37
N PRO A 301 -2.09 -13.03 0.08
CA PRO A 301 -2.52 -11.80 -0.60
C PRO A 301 -4.04 -11.73 -0.66
N ILE A 302 -4.60 -10.50 -0.70
CA ILE A 302 -6.02 -10.32 -1.03
C ILE A 302 -6.17 -10.63 -2.53
N PRO A 303 -6.92 -11.68 -2.92
CA PRO A 303 -7.08 -11.99 -4.34
C PRO A 303 -8.20 -11.15 -4.95
N THR A 304 -7.97 -10.72 -6.19
CA THR A 304 -8.99 -10.11 -7.05
C THR A 304 -9.04 -10.86 -8.36
N TYR A 305 -10.23 -11.25 -8.80
CA TYR A 305 -10.44 -11.94 -10.09
C TYR A 305 -11.18 -11.05 -11.07
N ASN A 306 -10.68 -10.97 -12.30
CA ASN A 306 -11.32 -10.28 -13.40
C ASN A 306 -12.42 -11.18 -13.99
N ILE A 307 -13.65 -10.70 -14.01
CA ILE A 307 -14.78 -11.38 -14.64
C ILE A 307 -15.08 -10.69 -15.96
N THR A 308 -14.59 -11.29 -17.03
CA THR A 308 -14.76 -10.83 -18.41
C THR A 308 -15.87 -11.60 -19.14
N ARG A 309 -16.18 -11.23 -20.38
CA ARG A 309 -17.28 -11.86 -21.15
C ARG A 309 -16.97 -13.31 -21.53
N ASP A 310 -15.70 -13.66 -21.59
CA ASP A 310 -15.15 -14.98 -21.90
C ASP A 310 -14.83 -15.82 -20.65
N PHE A 311 -15.29 -15.37 -19.47
CA PHE A 311 -15.15 -16.14 -18.24
C PHE A 311 -15.91 -17.47 -18.35
N ASP A 312 -15.19 -18.58 -18.17
CA ASP A 312 -15.77 -19.94 -18.23
C ASP A 312 -16.46 -20.30 -16.90
N TRP A 313 -17.77 -20.02 -16.84
CA TRP A 313 -18.63 -20.24 -15.67
C TRP A 313 -18.80 -21.71 -15.29
N ASP A 314 -18.67 -22.62 -16.26
CA ASP A 314 -18.95 -24.05 -16.11
C ASP A 314 -17.65 -24.86 -15.83
N SER A 315 -16.50 -24.21 -15.72
CA SER A 315 -15.24 -24.89 -15.45
C SER A 315 -15.10 -25.35 -13.99
N ASP A 316 -14.32 -26.42 -13.77
CA ASP A 316 -13.95 -26.90 -12.43
C ASP A 316 -13.28 -25.79 -11.59
N ASN A 317 -12.56 -24.90 -12.24
CA ASN A 317 -11.92 -23.76 -11.56
C ASN A 317 -12.96 -22.72 -11.10
N ALA A 318 -14.02 -22.46 -11.89
CA ALA A 318 -15.11 -21.57 -11.48
C ALA A 318 -15.85 -22.15 -10.25
N GLU A 319 -16.13 -23.45 -10.23
CA GLU A 319 -16.73 -24.12 -9.08
C GLU A 319 -15.86 -23.92 -7.81
N ARG A 320 -14.55 -24.11 -7.93
CA ARG A 320 -13.59 -23.92 -6.81
C ARG A 320 -13.53 -22.46 -6.36
N LEU A 321 -13.54 -21.51 -7.29
CA LEU A 321 -13.55 -20.09 -7.00
C LEU A 321 -14.76 -19.69 -6.16
N PHE A 322 -15.94 -20.12 -6.57
CA PHE A 322 -17.18 -19.82 -5.85
C PHE A 322 -17.32 -20.61 -4.54
N ALA A 323 -16.75 -21.82 -4.45
CA ALA A 323 -16.66 -22.55 -3.18
C ALA A 323 -15.76 -21.83 -2.16
N MET A 324 -14.63 -21.29 -2.59
CA MET A 324 -13.75 -20.46 -1.76
C MET A 324 -14.48 -19.18 -1.32
N THR A 325 -15.21 -18.55 -2.23
CA THR A 325 -15.99 -17.34 -1.95
C THR A 325 -17.08 -17.62 -0.91
N ALA A 326 -17.80 -18.71 -1.05
CA ALA A 326 -18.84 -19.11 -0.09
C ALA A 326 -18.26 -19.42 1.30
N LYS A 327 -17.03 -19.96 1.35
CA LYS A 327 -16.38 -20.31 2.62
C LYS A 327 -15.82 -19.11 3.37
N TYR A 328 -15.19 -18.17 2.66
CA TYR A 328 -14.37 -17.14 3.29
C TYR A 328 -14.73 -15.70 2.91
N GLY A 329 -15.65 -15.48 1.97
CA GLY A 329 -15.90 -14.15 1.40
C GLY A 329 -14.74 -13.62 0.54
N LEU A 330 -13.85 -14.50 0.10
CA LEU A 330 -12.72 -14.24 -0.80
C LEU A 330 -12.93 -15.02 -2.10
N PRO A 331 -12.51 -14.51 -3.23
CA PRO A 331 -11.84 -13.24 -3.55
C PRO A 331 -12.80 -12.06 -3.72
N SER A 332 -12.22 -10.90 -4.07
CA SER A 332 -12.98 -9.81 -4.67
C SER A 332 -13.11 -10.04 -6.18
N PHE A 333 -14.20 -9.56 -6.76
CA PHE A 333 -14.46 -9.68 -8.20
C PHE A 333 -14.48 -8.31 -8.86
N GLN A 334 -13.79 -8.18 -9.97
CA GLN A 334 -13.83 -7.01 -10.84
C GLN A 334 -14.62 -7.36 -12.10
N HIS A 335 -15.80 -6.76 -12.27
CA HIS A 335 -16.75 -7.11 -13.31
C HIS A 335 -16.64 -6.21 -14.53
N PHE A 336 -16.44 -6.84 -15.70
CA PHE A 336 -16.43 -6.19 -17.01
C PHE A 336 -17.60 -6.58 -17.93
N LEU A 337 -18.56 -7.35 -17.41
CA LEU A 337 -19.68 -7.90 -18.21
C LEU A 337 -20.60 -6.81 -18.78
N ASN A 338 -20.94 -5.81 -17.94
CA ASN A 338 -21.83 -4.70 -18.30
C ASN A 338 -21.12 -3.35 -18.14
N SER A 339 -19.81 -3.34 -18.28
CA SER A 339 -18.98 -2.15 -18.15
C SER A 339 -18.53 -1.65 -19.52
N GLU A 340 -18.44 -0.33 -19.69
CA GLU A 340 -17.77 0.30 -20.84
C GLU A 340 -16.24 0.32 -20.65
N LEU A 341 -15.74 -0.19 -19.51
CA LEU A 341 -14.33 -0.22 -19.17
C LEU A 341 -13.68 -1.43 -19.83
N ASP A 342 -12.55 -1.21 -20.44
CA ASP A 342 -11.71 -2.27 -21.01
C ASP A 342 -10.86 -2.92 -19.89
N PRO A 343 -10.88 -4.26 -19.75
CA PRO A 343 -10.02 -4.96 -18.78
C PRO A 343 -8.54 -4.59 -18.90
N GLY A 344 -8.02 -4.35 -20.09
CA GLY A 344 -6.64 -3.90 -20.33
C GLY A 344 -6.34 -2.49 -19.82
N MET A 345 -7.38 -1.66 -19.64
CA MET A 345 -7.24 -0.25 -19.22
C MET A 345 -7.47 -0.05 -17.72
N ILE A 346 -7.76 -1.09 -16.98
CA ILE A 346 -8.03 -1.02 -15.55
C ILE A 346 -7.16 -2.00 -14.82
N ARG A 347 -6.43 -1.50 -13.85
CA ARG A 347 -5.70 -2.33 -12.90
C ARG A 347 -6.31 -2.18 -11.51
N SER A 348 -6.53 -3.31 -10.88
CA SER A 348 -7.12 -3.35 -9.55
C SER A 348 -6.07 -2.98 -8.51
N MET A 349 -6.47 -2.11 -7.59
CA MET A 349 -5.74 -1.84 -6.37
C MET A 349 -6.38 -2.59 -5.20
N CYS A 350 -5.62 -2.79 -4.14
CA CYS A 350 -6.08 -3.42 -2.89
C CYS A 350 -7.39 -2.84 -2.34
N CYS A 351 -7.62 -1.55 -2.54
CA CYS A 351 -8.84 -0.84 -2.15
C CYS A 351 -9.99 -1.03 -3.15
N ARG A 352 -9.83 -1.89 -4.17
CA ARG A 352 -10.79 -2.14 -5.24
C ARG A 352 -11.20 -0.88 -6.00
N LEU A 353 -10.34 0.14 -5.96
CA LEU A 353 -10.47 1.30 -6.81
C LEU A 353 -10.26 0.84 -8.26
N GLN A 354 -11.29 0.98 -9.05
CA GLN A 354 -11.16 0.88 -10.51
C GLN A 354 -10.55 2.19 -10.99
N LEU A 355 -9.26 2.16 -11.28
CA LEU A 355 -8.56 3.32 -11.79
C LEU A 355 -8.75 3.36 -13.31
N ASP A 356 -9.61 4.27 -13.77
CA ASP A 356 -9.79 4.51 -15.20
C ASP A 356 -8.61 5.28 -15.77
N LEU A 357 -7.74 4.56 -16.47
CA LEU A 357 -6.52 5.11 -17.02
C LEU A 357 -6.73 6.00 -18.24
N ARG A 358 -7.95 6.05 -18.81
CA ARG A 358 -8.26 6.92 -19.95
C ARG A 358 -7.96 8.38 -19.64
N GLU A 359 -8.15 8.83 -18.41
CA GLU A 359 -7.79 10.18 -18.00
C GLU A 359 -6.27 10.40 -17.93
N LEU A 360 -5.50 9.40 -17.49
CA LEU A 360 -4.03 9.46 -17.50
C LEU A 360 -3.47 9.45 -18.93
N LEU A 361 -4.05 8.65 -19.81
CA LEU A 361 -3.69 8.62 -21.23
C LEU A 361 -3.95 9.95 -21.92
N LYS A 362 -5.05 10.64 -21.60
CA LYS A 362 -5.34 11.99 -22.14
C LYS A 362 -4.29 13.03 -21.72
N ARG A 363 -3.64 12.86 -20.59
CA ARG A 363 -2.59 13.74 -20.07
C ARG A 363 -1.22 13.48 -20.71
N GLY A 364 -1.10 12.50 -21.61
CA GLY A 364 0.15 12.17 -22.30
C GLY A 364 1.15 11.34 -21.47
N ASN A 365 0.80 10.95 -20.27
CA ASN A 365 1.69 10.20 -19.36
C ASN A 365 1.67 8.69 -19.58
N GLY A 366 0.97 8.17 -20.59
CA GLY A 366 0.67 6.76 -20.72
C GLY A 366 1.15 6.06 -21.99
N LEU A 367 2.21 6.54 -22.66
CA LEU A 367 2.61 5.97 -23.97
C LEU A 367 3.42 4.67 -23.89
N PHE A 368 3.85 4.23 -22.72
CA PHE A 368 4.64 3.00 -22.55
C PHE A 368 4.12 2.19 -21.34
N GLY A 369 3.07 1.41 -21.60
CA GLY A 369 2.90 0.09 -20.99
C GLY A 369 2.56 -0.01 -19.51
N SER A 370 2.21 1.06 -18.80
CA SER A 370 2.00 0.86 -17.37
C SER A 370 0.72 1.47 -16.80
N ALA A 371 -0.38 0.89 -17.22
CA ALA A 371 -1.55 0.83 -16.38
C ALA A 371 -1.25 0.26 -14.97
N GLU A 372 -0.08 -0.34 -14.80
CA GLU A 372 0.36 -1.06 -13.61
C GLU A 372 0.97 -0.16 -12.53
N GLN A 373 1.67 0.92 -12.92
CA GLN A 373 2.37 1.84 -11.98
C GLN A 373 1.45 2.97 -11.51
N THR A 374 0.36 2.63 -10.86
CA THR A 374 -0.63 3.58 -10.36
C THR A 374 -1.03 3.21 -8.93
N GLY A 375 -1.67 4.14 -8.22
CA GLY A 375 -2.04 3.91 -6.84
C GLY A 375 -2.81 5.07 -6.22
N SER A 376 -2.77 5.15 -4.90
CA SER A 376 -3.33 6.25 -4.13
C SER A 376 -2.27 6.89 -3.25
N VAL A 377 -2.13 8.20 -3.34
CA VAL A 377 -1.24 8.97 -2.46
C VAL A 377 -1.75 8.97 -1.03
N GLY A 378 -3.07 9.02 -0.87
CA GLY A 378 -3.72 9.09 0.43
C GLY A 378 -5.22 9.05 0.31
N VAL A 379 -5.87 8.85 1.45
CA VAL A 379 -7.32 8.84 1.60
C VAL A 379 -7.73 9.82 2.68
N VAL A 380 -8.75 10.62 2.39
CA VAL A 380 -9.48 11.42 3.37
C VAL A 380 -10.94 11.02 3.32
N THR A 381 -11.52 10.63 4.45
CA THR A 381 -12.92 10.19 4.53
C THR A 381 -13.74 11.17 5.33
N ILE A 382 -14.82 11.68 4.74
CA ILE A 382 -15.75 12.62 5.37
C ILE A 382 -16.75 11.85 6.22
N ASN A 383 -17.00 12.33 7.44
CA ASN A 383 -17.97 11.77 8.37
C ASN A 383 -19.36 12.34 8.10
N MET A 384 -20.09 11.70 7.19
CA MET A 384 -21.43 12.13 6.78
C MET A 384 -22.45 12.00 7.92
N ALA A 385 -22.31 10.97 8.78
CA ALA A 385 -23.19 10.80 9.95
C ALA A 385 -23.15 12.00 10.87
N ARG A 386 -21.95 12.55 11.12
CA ARG A 386 -21.76 13.76 11.93
C ARG A 386 -22.36 15.00 11.25
N LEU A 387 -22.19 15.12 9.94
CA LEU A 387 -22.80 16.23 9.19
C LEU A 387 -24.32 16.23 9.30
N GLY A 388 -24.96 15.08 9.08
CA GLY A 388 -26.42 14.94 9.25
C GLY A 388 -26.89 15.29 10.67
N TYR A 389 -26.10 14.92 11.69
CA TYR A 389 -26.44 15.25 13.07
C TYR A 389 -26.32 16.75 13.39
N LEU A 390 -25.22 17.39 12.97
CA LEU A 390 -24.96 18.81 13.28
C LEU A 390 -25.86 19.76 12.53
N TYR A 391 -26.26 19.40 11.32
CA TYR A 391 -27.04 20.26 10.40
C TYR A 391 -28.42 19.67 10.11
N ALA A 392 -29.01 18.99 11.11
CA ALA A 392 -30.36 18.43 10.98
C ALA A 392 -31.37 19.50 10.56
N ASP A 393 -32.19 19.20 9.55
CA ASP A 393 -33.20 20.08 8.97
C ASP A 393 -32.66 21.37 8.28
N ASP A 394 -31.33 21.49 8.06
CA ASP A 394 -30.71 22.61 7.38
C ASP A 394 -29.82 22.14 6.21
N GLU A 395 -30.43 21.87 5.07
CA GLU A 395 -29.77 21.39 3.86
C GLU A 395 -28.71 22.38 3.35
N ALA A 396 -28.97 23.68 3.42
CA ALA A 396 -28.04 24.69 2.92
C ALA A 396 -26.74 24.72 3.76
N ALA A 397 -26.85 24.64 5.08
CA ALA A 397 -25.72 24.59 5.98
C ALA A 397 -24.94 23.25 5.85
N LEU A 398 -25.66 22.12 5.70
CA LEU A 398 -25.05 20.81 5.45
C LEU A 398 -24.21 20.81 4.18
N THR A 399 -24.79 21.28 3.06
CA THR A 399 -24.12 21.34 1.75
C THR A 399 -22.90 22.27 1.80
N SER A 400 -23.06 23.45 2.40
CA SER A 400 -21.94 24.40 2.55
C SER A 400 -20.78 23.82 3.35
N ARG A 401 -21.08 23.10 4.44
CA ARG A 401 -20.03 22.45 5.25
C ARG A 401 -19.40 21.27 4.52
N LEU A 402 -20.18 20.52 3.76
CA LEU A 402 -19.65 19.43 2.92
C LEU A 402 -18.67 19.96 1.88
N ASP A 403 -19.02 21.05 1.18
CA ASP A 403 -18.15 21.68 0.19
C ASP A 403 -16.82 22.14 0.83
N GLU A 404 -16.87 22.75 2.00
CA GLU A 404 -15.68 23.15 2.76
C GLU A 404 -14.80 21.95 3.13
N LEU A 405 -15.40 20.86 3.60
CA LEU A 405 -14.64 19.63 3.95
C LEU A 405 -14.04 18.94 2.73
N LEU A 406 -14.72 18.98 1.58
CA LEU A 406 -14.18 18.48 0.31
C LEU A 406 -12.95 19.29 -0.13
N GLU A 407 -12.99 20.61 -0.01
CA GLU A 407 -11.84 21.48 -0.29
C GLU A 407 -10.67 21.20 0.66
N ILE A 408 -10.93 21.12 1.96
CA ILE A 408 -9.90 20.75 2.96
C ILE A 408 -9.29 19.38 2.62
N GLY A 409 -10.11 18.41 2.27
CA GLY A 409 -9.65 17.06 1.90
C GLY A 409 -8.78 17.06 0.65
N ARG A 410 -9.20 17.77 -0.40
CA ARG A 410 -8.42 17.96 -1.63
C ARG A 410 -7.05 18.58 -1.33
N ASP A 411 -7.04 19.71 -0.64
CA ASP A 411 -5.80 20.43 -0.35
C ASP A 411 -4.86 19.62 0.55
N THR A 412 -5.40 18.85 1.50
CA THR A 412 -4.63 17.91 2.34
C THR A 412 -3.93 16.84 1.50
N LEU A 413 -4.63 16.25 0.52
CA LEU A 413 -4.09 15.19 -0.33
C LEU A 413 -3.04 15.71 -1.32
N GLU A 414 -3.25 16.90 -1.89
CA GLU A 414 -2.26 17.51 -2.78
C GLU A 414 -0.99 17.95 -2.03
N LEU A 415 -1.15 18.42 -0.79
CA LEU A 415 0.00 18.71 0.05
C LEU A 415 0.77 17.41 0.42
N LYS A 416 0.04 16.33 0.74
CA LYS A 416 0.66 15.02 0.97
C LYS A 416 1.46 14.56 -0.26
N ARG A 417 0.88 14.67 -1.47
CA ARG A 417 1.56 14.35 -2.74
C ARG A 417 2.88 15.09 -2.87
N THR A 418 2.83 16.41 -2.70
CA THR A 418 3.99 17.29 -2.84
C THR A 418 5.11 16.91 -1.85
N VAL A 419 4.76 16.67 -0.59
CA VAL A 419 5.73 16.31 0.46
C VAL A 419 6.35 14.96 0.19
N ILE A 420 5.55 13.94 -0.13
CA ILE A 420 6.07 12.59 -0.39
C ILE A 420 6.94 12.58 -1.66
N GLN A 421 6.51 13.25 -2.76
CA GLN A 421 7.32 13.34 -3.97
C GLN A 421 8.68 14.01 -3.70
N HIS A 422 8.69 15.11 -2.95
CA HIS A 422 9.94 15.76 -2.56
C HIS A 422 10.90 14.80 -1.85
N HIS A 423 10.40 13.96 -0.95
CA HIS A 423 11.22 13.00 -0.22
C HIS A 423 11.60 11.76 -1.05
N ILE A 424 10.80 11.37 -2.04
CA ILE A 424 11.22 10.38 -3.06
C ILE A 424 12.42 10.92 -3.83
N ASP A 425 12.36 12.17 -4.30
CA ASP A 425 13.42 12.82 -5.04
C ASP A 425 14.70 12.96 -4.20
N ALA A 426 14.54 13.29 -2.92
CA ALA A 426 15.63 13.37 -1.94
C ALA A 426 16.22 12.01 -1.55
N GLY A 427 15.58 10.89 -1.90
CA GLY A 427 16.09 9.53 -1.67
C GLY A 427 15.69 8.89 -0.34
N LEU A 428 14.70 9.43 0.37
CA LEU A 428 14.14 8.81 1.58
C LEU A 428 13.42 7.49 1.26
N PHE A 429 12.94 7.33 0.03
CA PHE A 429 12.23 6.17 -0.48
C PHE A 429 13.03 5.53 -1.63
N PRO A 430 14.15 4.85 -1.38
CA PRO A 430 15.08 4.42 -2.42
C PRO A 430 14.47 3.36 -3.37
N PHE A 431 13.62 2.46 -2.88
CA PHE A 431 12.96 1.46 -3.70
C PHE A 431 11.83 2.08 -4.53
N THR A 432 10.99 2.92 -3.93
CA THR A 432 9.95 3.67 -4.65
C THR A 432 10.56 4.56 -5.72
N LYS A 433 11.67 5.25 -5.42
CA LYS A 433 12.40 6.06 -6.40
C LYS A 433 12.87 5.23 -7.60
N ARG A 434 13.37 4.01 -7.36
CA ARG A 434 13.85 3.11 -8.42
C ARG A 434 12.70 2.56 -9.28
N TRP A 435 11.60 2.13 -8.66
CA TRP A 435 10.56 1.35 -9.31
C TRP A 435 9.37 2.16 -9.78
N LEU A 436 9.16 3.33 -9.22
CA LEU A 436 8.05 4.23 -9.55
C LEU A 436 8.54 5.59 -10.05
N GLY A 437 9.48 6.22 -9.37
CA GLY A 437 10.05 7.52 -9.67
C GLY A 437 9.15 8.70 -9.36
N THR A 438 7.88 8.69 -9.79
CA THR A 438 6.93 9.79 -9.64
C THR A 438 5.57 9.32 -9.12
N LEU A 439 4.87 10.22 -8.41
CA LEU A 439 3.48 10.03 -7.98
C LEU A 439 2.45 10.62 -8.96
N ASP A 440 2.86 11.05 -10.16
CA ASP A 440 1.98 11.73 -11.12
C ASP A 440 0.78 10.87 -11.55
N ASN A 441 0.97 9.54 -11.57
CA ASN A 441 -0.08 8.58 -11.91
C ASN A 441 -0.86 8.07 -10.68
N HIS A 442 -0.57 8.59 -9.48
CA HIS A 442 -1.30 8.20 -8.27
C HIS A 442 -2.50 9.12 -8.04
N PHE A 443 -3.58 8.55 -7.56
CA PHE A 443 -4.81 9.27 -7.29
C PHE A 443 -4.85 9.83 -5.86
N SER A 444 -5.55 10.96 -5.71
CA SER A 444 -5.98 11.50 -4.41
C SER A 444 -7.39 11.01 -4.16
N THR A 445 -7.63 10.31 -3.04
CA THR A 445 -8.90 9.64 -2.77
C THR A 445 -9.69 10.38 -1.70
N LEU A 446 -10.91 10.84 -2.04
CA LEU A 446 -11.89 11.32 -1.09
C LEU A 446 -12.97 10.25 -0.90
N GLY A 447 -13.18 9.83 0.33
CA GLY A 447 -14.20 8.87 0.72
C GLY A 447 -15.30 9.50 1.53
N VAL A 448 -16.43 8.81 1.63
CA VAL A 448 -17.54 9.16 2.51
C VAL A 448 -17.93 7.98 3.37
N ASN A 449 -18.31 8.22 4.61
CA ASN A 449 -18.78 7.19 5.54
C ASN A 449 -20.03 7.65 6.28
N GLY A 450 -20.95 6.70 6.54
CA GLY A 450 -22.14 7.00 7.31
C GLY A 450 -23.23 7.74 6.54
N MET A 451 -23.41 7.48 5.24
CA MET A 451 -24.47 8.11 4.42
C MET A 451 -25.87 7.76 4.92
N ASN A 452 -26.11 6.51 5.30
CA ASN A 452 -27.37 6.06 5.86
C ASN A 452 -27.66 6.78 7.19
N GLU A 453 -26.68 6.88 8.05
CA GLU A 453 -26.76 7.59 9.32
C GLU A 453 -26.92 9.10 9.11
N MET A 454 -26.33 9.66 8.06
CA MET A 454 -26.56 11.06 7.68
C MET A 454 -28.04 11.32 7.41
N VAL A 455 -28.66 10.51 6.58
CA VAL A 455 -30.09 10.65 6.23
C VAL A 455 -30.94 10.55 7.48
N ARG A 456 -30.71 9.55 8.33
CA ARG A 456 -31.42 9.38 9.60
C ARG A 456 -31.28 10.60 10.51
N ASN A 457 -30.06 11.04 10.73
CA ASN A 457 -29.77 12.15 11.61
C ASN A 457 -30.34 13.47 11.05
N PHE A 458 -30.25 13.67 9.74
CA PHE A 458 -30.74 14.87 9.06
C PHE A 458 -32.28 14.97 9.14
N THR A 459 -32.99 13.89 8.85
CA THR A 459 -34.45 13.86 8.85
C THR A 459 -35.05 13.61 10.23
N ARG A 460 -34.24 13.32 11.26
CA ARG A 460 -34.65 12.99 12.62
C ARG A 460 -35.65 11.82 12.69
N HIS A 461 -35.62 10.94 11.72
CA HIS A 461 -36.39 9.72 11.75
C HIS A 461 -35.70 8.65 12.56
N ASP A 462 -36.17 8.43 13.78
CA ASP A 462 -35.72 7.34 14.66
C ASP A 462 -36.45 6.01 14.40
N ASP A 463 -37.30 5.94 13.39
CA ASP A 463 -38.25 4.85 13.25
C ASP A 463 -37.79 3.69 12.36
N ASP A 464 -38.17 2.49 12.80
CA ASP A 464 -38.02 1.17 12.17
C ASP A 464 -38.66 1.03 10.76
N GLY A 465 -39.18 2.10 10.20
CA GLY A 465 -39.73 2.19 8.85
C GLY A 465 -38.67 2.47 7.81
N GLY A 466 -38.57 1.61 6.83
CA GLY A 466 -37.60 1.72 5.76
C GLY A 466 -37.53 3.11 5.10
N TYR A 467 -36.36 3.46 4.61
CA TYR A 467 -36.10 4.75 3.93
C TYR A 467 -36.93 4.85 2.64
N ASP A 468 -37.62 5.94 2.48
CA ASP A 468 -38.07 6.38 1.17
C ASP A 468 -36.87 7.11 0.50
N LEU A 469 -36.20 6.41 -0.42
CA LEU A 469 -35.06 6.94 -1.19
C LEU A 469 -35.50 7.56 -2.52
N THR A 470 -36.79 7.97 -2.66
CA THR A 470 -37.26 8.62 -3.90
C THR A 470 -36.87 10.08 -4.00
#